data_5deaeaf3a33e1498ea01ea271815cff3
#
_entry.id   5deaeaf3a33e1498ea01ea271815cff3
#
_cell.length_a   1.000
_cell.length_b   1.000
_cell.length_c   1.000
_cell.angle_alpha   90.00
_cell.angle_beta   90.00
_cell.angle_gamma   90.00
#
_symmetry.space_group_name_H-M   'P 1'
#
loop_
_entity.id
_entity.type
_entity.pdbx_description
1 polymer ?
#
loop_
_entity_poly.entity_id
_entity_poly.type
_entity_poly.pdbx_seq_one_letter_code
_entity_poly.pdbx_strand_id
1 'polypeptide(L)'
;GALDDNGDVTEHGKKVYPLPIDALFADLVTRIPTKAEKEAMIDLAAALSVPAQQYQLQGGEAAEALEQEEPLGCDASLMIRLVRGEQLPAVIVDASVLEEAQGLAKQMRDVFELPQLEVASRYRRDQLTQAIAALHPELVFVRRERRRDALGNGSMEMVVDRNSRFPDKSEAALVLDSHSVPGRGVKQTLNLASVMMPISLDLIKTLELGEWHQGDTQYEDDTPLATMHLVYAGRTIFTEHQALQGEVAIQSIADMIEQEMLLPGFAPLRKQQIQHWKIYNSLGLNTELVDKKALDELCFSTWLTEQLATLGVESVDDIELFEADDLPFEGIPEWEYNDFAEQYPLKLVLAELKLEVEYFVSRKLVHVI
;
A
#
# COMPACT_ATOMS: atom_id res chain seq x y z
N GLY A 1 19.37 -15.97 -8.60
CA GLY A 1 20.59 -15.64 -7.97
C GLY A 1 21.87 -16.09 -8.68
N ALA A 2 22.99 -15.73 -8.11
CA ALA A 2 24.31 -16.12 -8.59
C ALA A 2 24.60 -17.61 -8.36
N LEU A 3 23.90 -18.22 -7.41
CA LEU A 3 23.95 -19.67 -7.15
C LEU A 3 22.56 -20.26 -7.38
N ASP A 4 22.52 -21.51 -7.83
CA ASP A 4 21.29 -22.31 -7.93
C ASP A 4 20.95 -22.98 -6.58
N ASP A 5 19.85 -23.76 -6.54
CA ASP A 5 19.39 -24.44 -5.33
C ASP A 5 20.38 -25.52 -4.82
N ASN A 6 21.32 -25.96 -5.67
CA ASN A 6 22.36 -26.92 -5.32
C ASN A 6 23.65 -26.26 -4.86
N GLY A 7 23.75 -24.93 -4.95
CA GLY A 7 24.94 -24.14 -4.62
C GLY A 7 25.93 -24.01 -5.78
N ASP A 8 25.56 -24.43 -6.98
CA ASP A 8 26.41 -24.28 -8.17
C ASP A 8 26.26 -22.87 -8.76
N VAL A 9 27.37 -22.35 -9.34
CA VAL A 9 27.40 -21.01 -9.94
C VAL A 9 26.58 -21.00 -11.22
N THR A 10 25.54 -20.16 -11.25
CA THR A 10 24.70 -19.97 -12.44
C THR A 10 25.45 -19.20 -13.54
N GLU A 11 24.93 -19.19 -14.77
CA GLU A 11 25.46 -18.33 -15.85
C GLU A 11 25.45 -16.84 -15.45
N HIS A 12 24.46 -16.41 -14.70
CA HIS A 12 24.42 -15.08 -14.10
C HIS A 12 25.58 -14.89 -13.10
N GLY A 13 25.80 -15.84 -12.21
CA GLY A 13 26.90 -15.81 -11.25
C GLY A 13 28.27 -15.73 -11.90
N LYS A 14 28.49 -16.42 -13.01
CA LYS A 14 29.76 -16.34 -13.80
C LYS A 14 30.01 -14.93 -14.36
N LYS A 15 28.97 -14.17 -14.70
CA LYS A 15 29.08 -12.79 -15.19
C LYS A 15 29.31 -11.78 -14.06
N VAL A 16 28.70 -12.00 -12.90
CA VAL A 16 28.79 -11.11 -11.74
C VAL A 16 30.14 -11.24 -11.02
N TYR A 17 30.61 -12.47 -10.84
CA TYR A 17 31.79 -12.78 -10.03
C TYR A 17 33.09 -12.02 -10.41
N PRO A 18 33.41 -11.84 -11.69
CA PRO A 18 34.65 -11.16 -12.06
C PRO A 18 34.61 -9.62 -11.97
N LEU A 19 33.43 -9.04 -11.64
CA LEU A 19 33.31 -7.58 -11.57
C LEU A 19 33.89 -7.06 -10.24
N PRO A 20 34.77 -6.06 -10.28
CA PRO A 20 35.46 -5.51 -9.10
C PRO A 20 34.55 -4.47 -8.36
N ILE A 21 33.29 -4.79 -8.16
CA ILE A 21 32.29 -3.93 -7.56
C ILE A 21 31.43 -4.73 -6.55
N ASP A 22 30.64 -4.01 -5.75
CA ASP A 22 29.69 -4.62 -4.83
C ASP A 22 28.69 -5.53 -5.57
N ALA A 23 28.28 -6.62 -4.91
CA ALA A 23 27.38 -7.62 -5.48
C ALA A 23 26.04 -7.01 -5.94
N LEU A 24 25.51 -6.00 -5.23
CA LEU A 24 24.31 -5.29 -5.61
C LEU A 24 24.47 -4.60 -6.96
N PHE A 25 25.57 -3.86 -7.15
CA PHE A 25 25.82 -3.15 -8.40
C PHE A 25 26.18 -4.12 -9.53
N ALA A 26 26.91 -5.19 -9.23
CA ALA A 26 27.19 -6.24 -10.18
C ALA A 26 25.91 -6.92 -10.70
N ASP A 27 24.94 -7.19 -9.83
CA ASP A 27 23.62 -7.71 -10.20
C ASP A 27 22.86 -6.72 -11.10
N LEU A 28 22.79 -5.45 -10.71
CA LEU A 28 22.12 -4.41 -11.48
C LEU A 28 22.71 -4.26 -12.90
N VAL A 29 24.03 -4.10 -13.03
CA VAL A 29 24.65 -3.93 -14.35
C VAL A 29 24.48 -5.16 -15.25
N THR A 30 24.40 -6.34 -14.67
CA THR A 30 24.20 -7.58 -15.42
C THR A 30 22.76 -7.73 -15.89
N ARG A 31 21.77 -7.37 -15.07
CA ARG A 31 20.35 -7.64 -15.30
C ARG A 31 19.58 -6.52 -15.98
N ILE A 32 20.05 -5.28 -15.97
CA ILE A 32 19.38 -4.19 -16.69
C ILE A 32 19.32 -4.54 -18.18
N PRO A 33 18.11 -4.58 -18.79
CA PRO A 33 17.93 -5.18 -20.11
C PRO A 33 18.31 -4.26 -21.27
N THR A 34 18.21 -2.94 -21.08
CA THR A 34 18.45 -1.95 -22.14
C THR A 34 19.87 -1.47 -22.13
N LYS A 35 20.46 -1.33 -23.33
CA LYS A 35 21.87 -0.98 -23.49
C LYS A 35 22.21 0.38 -22.88
N ALA A 36 21.41 1.40 -23.16
CA ALA A 36 21.71 2.77 -22.69
C ALA A 36 21.66 2.89 -21.17
N GLU A 37 20.68 2.26 -20.53
CA GLU A 37 20.53 2.24 -19.08
C GLU A 37 21.58 1.34 -18.42
N LYS A 38 21.98 0.25 -19.08
CA LYS A 38 23.11 -0.58 -18.62
C LYS A 38 24.42 0.22 -18.62
N GLU A 39 24.71 0.99 -19.65
CA GLU A 39 25.86 1.89 -19.70
C GLU A 39 25.82 2.91 -18.55
N ALA A 40 24.68 3.53 -18.33
CA ALA A 40 24.50 4.50 -17.25
C ALA A 40 24.70 3.85 -15.87
N MET A 41 24.17 2.64 -15.66
CA MET A 41 24.34 1.91 -14.41
C MET A 41 25.79 1.50 -14.18
N ILE A 42 26.54 1.14 -15.23
CA ILE A 42 27.98 0.86 -15.15
C ILE A 42 28.74 2.10 -14.69
N ASP A 43 28.50 3.24 -15.30
CA ASP A 43 29.17 4.50 -14.94
C ASP A 43 28.84 4.90 -13.48
N LEU A 44 27.61 4.71 -13.06
CA LEU A 44 27.18 4.93 -11.69
C LEU A 44 27.83 3.94 -10.71
N ALA A 45 27.83 2.66 -11.03
CA ALA A 45 28.42 1.62 -10.19
C ALA A 45 29.92 1.83 -10.02
N ALA A 46 30.61 2.26 -11.06
CA ALA A 46 32.01 2.62 -10.99
C ALA A 46 32.25 3.81 -10.04
N ALA A 47 31.44 4.84 -10.14
CA ALA A 47 31.47 5.98 -9.23
C ALA A 47 31.21 5.60 -7.76
N LEU A 48 30.24 4.73 -7.52
CA LEU A 48 29.86 4.27 -6.16
C LEU A 48 30.88 3.27 -5.57
N SER A 49 31.73 2.66 -6.38
CA SER A 49 32.71 1.67 -5.96
C SER A 49 34.06 2.25 -5.56
N VAL A 50 34.31 3.52 -5.85
CA VAL A 50 35.50 4.23 -5.37
C VAL A 50 35.34 4.64 -3.92
N PRO A 51 36.33 4.40 -3.06
CA PRO A 51 36.17 4.58 -1.61
C PRO A 51 36.11 6.04 -1.15
N ALA A 52 36.53 6.99 -2.01
CA ALA A 52 36.53 8.41 -1.67
C ALA A 52 35.47 9.20 -2.41
N GLN A 53 35.08 10.33 -1.85
CA GLN A 53 34.12 11.23 -2.47
C GLN A 53 34.76 11.95 -3.68
N GLN A 54 34.09 11.86 -4.83
CA GLN A 54 34.61 12.35 -6.11
C GLN A 54 34.50 13.87 -6.28
N TYR A 55 33.56 14.48 -5.55
CA TYR A 55 33.26 15.90 -5.69
C TYR A 55 32.70 16.50 -4.42
N GLN A 56 32.75 17.82 -4.35
CA GLN A 56 32.08 18.65 -3.35
C GLN A 56 31.24 19.69 -4.07
N LEU A 57 30.10 20.06 -3.44
CA LEU A 57 29.20 21.08 -3.97
C LEU A 57 29.49 22.44 -3.34
N GLN A 58 29.53 23.46 -4.18
CA GLN A 58 29.59 24.86 -3.76
C GLN A 58 28.18 25.44 -3.57
N GLY A 59 28.05 26.42 -2.68
CA GLY A 59 26.81 27.18 -2.49
C GLY A 59 26.75 28.46 -3.35
N GLY A 60 25.73 29.26 -3.12
CA GLY A 60 25.53 30.57 -3.75
C GLY A 60 25.12 30.50 -5.21
N GLU A 61 25.52 31.48 -6.00
CA GLU A 61 25.13 31.61 -7.43
C GLU A 61 25.53 30.38 -8.27
N ALA A 62 26.62 29.70 -7.92
CA ALA A 62 27.03 28.48 -8.60
C ALA A 62 26.04 27.34 -8.36
N ALA A 63 25.45 27.23 -7.17
CA ALA A 63 24.42 26.25 -6.88
C ALA A 63 23.14 26.51 -7.69
N GLU A 64 22.74 27.77 -7.88
CA GLU A 64 21.61 28.15 -8.71
C GLU A 64 21.83 27.77 -10.18
N ALA A 65 23.06 27.96 -10.69
CA ALA A 65 23.41 27.51 -12.04
C ALA A 65 23.34 25.99 -12.18
N LEU A 66 23.75 25.25 -11.16
CA LEU A 66 23.63 23.78 -11.16
C LEU A 66 22.16 23.33 -11.14
N GLU A 67 21.29 24.00 -10.40
CA GLU A 67 19.85 23.70 -10.41
C GLU A 67 19.19 23.96 -11.76
N GLN A 68 19.69 24.89 -12.55
CA GLN A 68 19.21 25.12 -13.91
C GLN A 68 19.64 24.00 -14.87
N GLU A 69 20.85 23.50 -14.73
CA GLU A 69 21.36 22.40 -15.58
C GLU A 69 20.87 21.02 -15.16
N GLU A 70 20.68 20.80 -13.86
CA GLU A 70 20.26 19.54 -13.27
C GLU A 70 19.12 19.78 -12.26
N PRO A 71 17.92 20.11 -12.73
CA PRO A 71 16.82 20.58 -11.88
C PRO A 71 16.18 19.48 -11.01
N LEU A 72 16.49 18.23 -11.30
CA LEU A 72 15.81 17.10 -10.68
C LEU A 72 16.38 16.72 -9.30
N GLY A 73 17.50 17.31 -8.90
CA GLY A 73 18.14 17.00 -7.62
C GLY A 73 18.54 15.53 -7.47
N CYS A 74 19.07 14.94 -8.55
CA CYS A 74 19.46 13.54 -8.62
C CYS A 74 20.96 13.37 -8.46
N ASP A 75 21.41 12.85 -7.33
CA ASP A 75 22.84 12.63 -7.06
C ASP A 75 23.45 11.66 -8.07
N ALA A 76 22.75 10.59 -8.41
CA ALA A 76 23.22 9.59 -9.35
C ALA A 76 23.40 10.16 -10.77
N SER A 77 22.48 11.00 -11.25
CA SER A 77 22.61 11.66 -12.55
C SER A 77 23.83 12.57 -12.59
N LEU A 78 24.11 13.28 -11.50
CA LEU A 78 25.30 14.11 -11.37
C LEU A 78 26.58 13.26 -11.46
N MET A 79 26.63 12.15 -10.74
CA MET A 79 27.79 11.25 -10.76
C MET A 79 28.03 10.66 -12.15
N ILE A 80 26.99 10.23 -12.84
CA ILE A 80 27.09 9.71 -14.22
C ILE A 80 27.67 10.77 -15.17
N ARG A 81 27.18 12.01 -15.08
CA ARG A 81 27.68 13.12 -15.91
C ARG A 81 29.16 13.40 -15.66
N LEU A 82 29.58 13.40 -14.39
CA LEU A 82 30.99 13.59 -14.03
C LEU A 82 31.90 12.47 -14.55
N VAL A 83 31.48 11.22 -14.37
CA VAL A 83 32.24 10.06 -14.91
C VAL A 83 32.36 10.14 -16.43
N ARG A 84 31.35 10.63 -17.13
CA ARG A 84 31.36 10.86 -18.58
C ARG A 84 32.14 12.09 -19.01
N GLY A 85 32.82 12.78 -18.10
CA GLY A 85 33.72 13.89 -18.38
C GLY A 85 33.05 15.26 -18.53
N GLU A 86 31.77 15.39 -18.15
CA GLU A 86 31.10 16.68 -18.16
C GLU A 86 31.62 17.58 -17.03
N GLN A 87 31.76 18.86 -17.32
CA GLN A 87 32.06 19.89 -16.32
C GLN A 87 30.74 20.58 -15.92
N LEU A 88 30.47 20.64 -14.63
CA LEU A 88 29.22 21.16 -14.09
C LEU A 88 29.48 22.35 -13.15
N PRO A 89 28.61 23.37 -13.15
CA PRO A 89 28.74 24.48 -12.23
C PRO A 89 28.61 24.00 -10.79
N ALA A 90 29.22 24.70 -9.85
CA ALA A 90 29.20 24.39 -8.42
C ALA A 90 29.82 23.04 -8.00
N VAL A 91 30.41 22.30 -8.91
CA VAL A 91 31.00 20.99 -8.62
C VAL A 91 32.53 21.14 -8.61
N ILE A 92 33.14 20.91 -7.45
CA ILE A 92 34.58 20.80 -7.29
C ILE A 92 34.91 19.32 -7.29
N VAL A 93 35.65 18.88 -8.32
CA VAL A 93 35.98 17.48 -8.54
C VAL A 93 37.33 17.17 -7.90
N ASP A 94 37.45 16.02 -7.23
CA ASP A 94 38.74 15.41 -6.95
C ASP A 94 39.17 14.62 -8.18
N ALA A 95 40.16 15.16 -8.90
CA ALA A 95 40.58 14.63 -10.20
C ALA A 95 41.13 13.20 -10.09
N SER A 96 41.83 12.87 -9.02
CA SER A 96 42.42 11.52 -8.87
C SER A 96 41.34 10.46 -8.60
N VAL A 97 40.34 10.79 -7.80
CA VAL A 97 39.22 9.91 -7.49
C VAL A 97 38.32 9.74 -8.73
N LEU A 98 38.09 10.81 -9.48
CA LEU A 98 37.30 10.73 -10.71
C LEU A 98 38.02 9.89 -11.78
N GLU A 99 39.34 10.02 -11.95
CA GLU A 99 40.14 9.18 -12.86
C GLU A 99 40.05 7.70 -12.49
N GLU A 100 40.06 7.36 -11.21
CA GLU A 100 39.87 5.99 -10.73
C GLU A 100 38.48 5.46 -11.11
N ALA A 101 37.42 6.24 -10.88
CA ALA A 101 36.05 5.89 -11.27
C ALA A 101 35.93 5.72 -12.80
N GLN A 102 36.51 6.61 -13.58
CA GLN A 102 36.53 6.51 -15.05
C GLN A 102 37.28 5.25 -15.54
N GLY A 103 38.41 4.93 -14.92
CA GLY A 103 39.17 3.72 -15.21
C GLY A 103 38.36 2.46 -14.97
N LEU A 104 37.65 2.40 -13.84
CA LEU A 104 36.75 1.30 -13.49
C LEU A 104 35.56 1.21 -14.47
N ALA A 105 34.94 2.33 -14.82
CA ALA A 105 33.86 2.37 -15.80
C ALA A 105 34.31 1.83 -17.18
N LYS A 106 35.48 2.21 -17.64
CA LYS A 106 36.05 1.71 -18.90
C LYS A 106 36.28 0.21 -18.85
N GLN A 107 36.86 -0.30 -17.77
CA GLN A 107 37.08 -1.73 -17.58
C GLN A 107 35.78 -2.52 -17.61
N MET A 108 34.72 -2.04 -16.91
CA MET A 108 33.43 -2.69 -16.89
C MET A 108 32.75 -2.64 -18.26
N ARG A 109 32.85 -1.53 -18.98
CA ARG A 109 32.31 -1.41 -20.34
C ARG A 109 32.95 -2.42 -21.30
N ASP A 110 34.25 -2.65 -21.18
CA ASP A 110 34.95 -3.66 -21.97
C ASP A 110 34.45 -5.09 -21.66
N VAL A 111 34.21 -5.41 -20.39
CA VAL A 111 33.66 -6.72 -19.98
C VAL A 111 32.32 -6.99 -20.62
N PHE A 112 31.48 -5.98 -20.77
CA PHE A 112 30.12 -6.09 -21.34
C PHE A 112 30.07 -5.78 -22.84
N GLU A 113 31.23 -5.57 -23.50
CA GLU A 113 31.34 -5.22 -24.92
C GLU A 113 30.49 -3.98 -25.28
N LEU A 114 30.49 -2.98 -24.39
CA LEU A 114 29.74 -1.74 -24.55
C LEU A 114 30.63 -0.64 -25.14
N PRO A 115 29.99 0.42 -25.70
CA PRO A 115 30.75 1.56 -26.25
C PRO A 115 31.70 2.18 -25.23
N GLN A 116 32.76 2.75 -25.73
CA GLN A 116 33.72 3.50 -24.91
C GLN A 116 33.06 4.65 -24.18
N LEU A 117 33.59 5.03 -23.02
CA LEU A 117 33.02 6.07 -22.14
C LEU A 117 32.86 7.41 -22.88
N GLU A 118 33.76 7.74 -23.77
CA GLU A 118 33.78 8.98 -24.57
C GLU A 118 32.61 9.08 -25.59
N VAL A 119 32.01 7.95 -25.94
CA VAL A 119 30.86 7.85 -26.86
C VAL A 119 29.66 7.19 -26.22
N ALA A 120 29.52 7.40 -24.93
CA ALA A 120 28.43 6.84 -24.13
C ALA A 120 27.06 7.20 -24.71
N SER A 121 26.18 6.21 -24.74
CA SER A 121 24.78 6.38 -25.18
C SER A 121 23.99 7.28 -24.23
N ARG A 122 23.10 8.10 -24.78
CA ARG A 122 22.11 8.81 -23.96
C ARG A 122 21.14 7.81 -23.36
N TYR A 123 20.88 7.93 -22.07
CA TYR A 123 19.92 7.11 -21.37
C TYR A 123 18.72 7.94 -20.91
N ARG A 124 17.61 7.26 -20.59
CA ARG A 124 16.44 7.87 -19.97
C ARG A 124 16.47 7.57 -18.48
N ARG A 125 16.47 8.63 -17.67
CA ARG A 125 16.54 8.52 -16.22
C ARG A 125 15.33 7.78 -15.64
N ASP A 126 14.12 8.02 -16.16
CA ASP A 126 12.90 7.33 -15.74
C ASP A 126 12.98 5.81 -16.00
N GLN A 127 13.56 5.40 -17.14
CA GLN A 127 13.77 3.98 -17.44
C GLN A 127 14.85 3.36 -16.54
N LEU A 128 15.91 4.09 -16.25
CA LEU A 128 16.96 3.62 -15.32
C LEU A 128 16.39 3.44 -13.91
N THR A 129 15.65 4.41 -13.38
CA THR A 129 15.03 4.32 -12.04
C THR A 129 14.03 3.17 -11.96
N GLN A 130 13.21 2.99 -12.99
CA GLN A 130 12.26 1.88 -13.05
C GLN A 130 12.97 0.52 -13.08
N ALA A 131 14.03 0.38 -13.85
CA ALA A 131 14.81 -0.86 -13.93
C ALA A 131 15.47 -1.20 -12.58
N ILE A 132 16.07 -0.22 -11.91
CA ILE A 132 16.68 -0.41 -10.59
C ILE A 132 15.63 -0.80 -9.55
N ALA A 133 14.51 -0.07 -9.50
CA ALA A 133 13.43 -0.33 -8.54
C ALA A 133 12.76 -1.71 -8.75
N ALA A 134 12.60 -2.14 -9.99
CA ALA A 134 12.04 -3.45 -10.31
C ALA A 134 12.98 -4.60 -9.93
N LEU A 135 14.28 -4.43 -10.13
CA LEU A 135 15.27 -5.45 -9.80
C LEU A 135 15.61 -5.51 -8.30
N HIS A 136 15.62 -4.36 -7.64
CA HIS A 136 15.97 -4.19 -6.23
C HIS A 136 14.99 -3.27 -5.51
N PRO A 137 13.76 -3.74 -5.24
CA PRO A 137 12.72 -2.94 -4.57
C PRO A 137 13.10 -2.52 -3.15
N GLU A 138 14.04 -3.19 -2.50
CA GLU A 138 14.57 -2.80 -1.19
C GLU A 138 15.29 -1.45 -1.19
N LEU A 139 15.68 -0.93 -2.36
CA LEU A 139 16.28 0.39 -2.52
C LEU A 139 15.24 1.51 -2.57
N VAL A 140 13.95 1.19 -2.64
CA VAL A 140 12.85 2.16 -2.71
C VAL A 140 12.47 2.63 -1.31
N PHE A 141 12.63 3.92 -1.08
CA PHE A 141 12.36 4.59 0.19
C PHE A 141 11.30 5.68 -0.01
N VAL A 142 10.42 5.87 0.96
CA VAL A 142 9.44 6.96 1.01
C VAL A 142 9.66 7.85 2.21
N ARG A 143 9.39 9.17 2.07
CA ARG A 143 9.46 10.12 3.18
C ARG A 143 8.49 9.73 4.28
N ARG A 144 8.94 9.94 5.51
CA ARG A 144 8.07 9.80 6.67
C ARG A 144 7.17 11.03 6.82
N GLU A 145 5.90 10.81 7.14
CA GLU A 145 4.93 11.91 7.27
C GLU A 145 5.27 12.87 8.41
N ARG A 146 5.68 12.32 9.56
CA ARG A 146 5.99 13.10 10.78
C ARG A 146 7.43 13.58 10.87
N ARG A 147 8.33 13.00 10.07
CA ARG A 147 9.76 13.34 10.02
C ARG A 147 10.19 13.48 8.58
N ARG A 148 10.03 14.69 8.04
CA ARG A 148 10.28 15.00 6.63
C ARG A 148 11.73 14.81 6.18
N ASP A 149 12.69 14.80 7.11
CA ASP A 149 14.11 14.50 6.88
C ASP A 149 14.40 13.00 6.76
N ALA A 150 13.46 12.16 7.19
CA ALA A 150 13.62 10.71 7.22
C ALA A 150 12.86 10.01 6.08
N LEU A 151 13.45 8.92 5.60
CA LEU A 151 12.90 8.01 4.58
C LEU A 151 12.90 6.58 5.13
N GLY A 152 11.94 5.78 4.70
CA GLY A 152 11.84 4.37 5.08
C GLY A 152 11.43 3.47 3.93
N ASN A 153 11.88 2.22 3.98
CA ASN A 153 11.50 1.16 3.02
C ASN A 153 10.72 0.00 3.69
N GLY A 154 10.35 0.16 4.95
CA GLY A 154 9.67 -0.87 5.74
C GLY A 154 10.61 -1.71 6.60
N SER A 155 11.88 -1.87 6.20
CA SER A 155 12.89 -2.62 6.95
C SER A 155 13.85 -1.72 7.70
N MET A 156 14.13 -0.54 7.15
CA MET A 156 15.04 0.44 7.78
C MET A 156 14.58 1.86 7.51
N GLU A 157 15.13 2.78 8.30
CA GLU A 157 14.92 4.21 8.18
C GLU A 157 16.27 4.91 8.01
N MET A 158 16.32 5.89 7.13
CA MET A 158 17.50 6.71 6.86
C MET A 158 17.13 8.19 6.90
N VAL A 159 18.11 9.02 7.20
CA VAL A 159 17.99 10.49 7.10
C VAL A 159 18.73 10.95 5.85
N VAL A 160 18.20 11.93 5.15
CA VAL A 160 18.86 12.51 3.98
C VAL A 160 20.17 13.15 4.41
N ASP A 161 21.28 12.76 3.78
CA ASP A 161 22.58 13.40 4.00
C ASP A 161 22.52 14.86 3.51
N ARG A 162 23.07 15.77 4.28
CA ARG A 162 23.14 17.19 3.96
C ARG A 162 23.86 17.51 2.64
N ASN A 163 24.73 16.60 2.18
CA ASN A 163 25.47 16.73 0.93
C ASN A 163 24.69 16.17 -0.26
N SER A 164 23.57 15.47 -0.04
CA SER A 164 22.69 15.01 -1.11
C SER A 164 21.88 16.17 -1.67
N ARG A 165 21.69 16.16 -2.98
CA ARG A 165 20.82 17.11 -3.69
C ARG A 165 19.34 16.68 -3.69
N PHE A 166 18.99 15.62 -3.00
CA PHE A 166 17.61 15.11 -2.97
C PHE A 166 16.63 16.20 -2.53
N PRO A 167 15.65 16.56 -3.38
CA PRO A 167 14.78 17.70 -3.12
C PRO A 167 13.82 17.48 -1.95
N ASP A 168 13.57 18.52 -1.16
CA ASP A 168 12.62 18.47 -0.05
C ASP A 168 11.18 18.18 -0.49
N LYS A 169 10.83 18.55 -1.73
CA LYS A 169 9.53 18.28 -2.34
C LYS A 169 9.34 16.84 -2.82
N SER A 170 10.42 16.07 -2.98
CA SER A 170 10.34 14.69 -3.45
C SER A 170 9.90 13.76 -2.32
N GLU A 171 8.91 12.93 -2.60
CA GLU A 171 8.29 12.03 -1.62
C GLU A 171 8.89 10.63 -1.57
N ALA A 172 9.62 10.23 -2.62
CA ALA A 172 10.26 8.93 -2.71
C ALA A 172 11.59 8.98 -3.44
N ALA A 173 12.44 8.03 -3.16
CA ALA A 173 13.76 7.90 -3.76
C ALA A 173 14.22 6.45 -3.88
N LEU A 174 15.10 6.19 -4.85
CA LEU A 174 16.04 5.09 -4.75
C LEU A 174 17.24 5.56 -3.92
N VAL A 175 17.61 4.82 -2.90
CA VAL A 175 18.81 5.06 -2.10
C VAL A 175 19.87 4.06 -2.55
N LEU A 176 20.91 4.58 -3.19
CA LEU A 176 21.97 3.75 -3.81
C LEU A 176 23.22 3.65 -2.94
N ASP A 177 23.43 4.63 -2.09
CA ASP A 177 24.53 4.62 -1.13
C ASP A 177 24.11 5.26 0.18
N SER A 178 24.64 4.75 1.29
CA SER A 178 24.40 5.24 2.62
C SER A 178 25.58 4.95 3.55
N HIS A 179 25.70 5.73 4.60
CA HIS A 179 26.69 5.50 5.64
C HIS A 179 26.11 5.74 7.03
N SER A 180 26.73 5.13 8.01
CA SER A 180 26.30 5.23 9.39
C SER A 180 27.19 6.19 10.18
N VAL A 181 26.56 7.06 10.96
CA VAL A 181 27.27 7.97 11.87
C VAL A 181 26.77 7.77 13.31
N PRO A 182 27.59 8.04 14.32
CA PRO A 182 27.15 8.03 15.71
C PRO A 182 26.01 9.05 15.92
N GLY A 183 24.89 8.61 16.48
CA GLY A 183 23.79 9.48 16.87
C GLY A 183 24.10 10.24 18.17
N ARG A 184 23.21 11.15 18.56
CA ARG A 184 23.39 11.96 19.78
C ARG A 184 23.21 11.21 21.11
N GLY A 185 22.97 9.93 21.07
CA GLY A 185 22.81 9.08 22.29
C GLY A 185 23.82 7.95 22.33
N VAL A 186 24.13 7.46 23.52
CA VAL A 186 25.23 6.51 23.79
C VAL A 186 25.15 5.17 23.03
N LYS A 187 24.03 4.90 22.33
CA LYS A 187 23.83 3.65 21.55
C LYS A 187 23.03 3.85 20.25
N GLN A 188 22.91 5.08 19.77
CA GLN A 188 22.14 5.34 18.54
C GLN A 188 23.09 5.49 17.35
N THR A 189 22.82 4.71 16.31
CA THR A 189 23.45 4.86 15.01
C THR A 189 22.43 5.54 14.08
N LEU A 190 22.86 6.58 13.39
CA LEU A 190 22.08 7.28 12.38
C LEU A 190 22.56 6.86 11.00
N ASN A 191 21.66 6.33 10.17
CA ASN A 191 21.96 6.00 8.79
C ASN A 191 21.63 7.20 7.90
N LEU A 192 22.61 7.64 7.13
CA LEU A 192 22.50 8.76 6.22
C LEU A 192 22.46 8.28 4.77
N ALA A 193 21.41 8.62 4.03
CA ALA A 193 21.30 8.37 2.61
C ALA A 193 22.13 9.41 1.84
N SER A 194 23.18 8.99 1.19
CA SER A 194 24.21 9.85 0.57
C SER A 194 24.05 10.00 -0.94
N VAL A 195 23.63 8.96 -1.64
CA VAL A 195 23.40 8.98 -3.09
C VAL A 195 21.99 8.51 -3.40
N MET A 196 21.19 9.42 -3.96
CA MET A 196 19.78 9.21 -4.15
C MET A 196 19.33 9.56 -5.57
N MET A 197 18.30 8.87 -6.02
CA MET A 197 17.55 9.19 -7.25
C MET A 197 16.09 9.46 -6.86
N PRO A 198 15.56 10.69 -7.06
CA PRO A 198 14.15 10.94 -6.86
C PRO A 198 13.28 10.08 -7.78
N ILE A 199 12.24 9.51 -7.22
CA ILE A 199 11.21 8.76 -7.96
C ILE A 199 9.82 9.27 -7.57
N SER A 200 8.83 9.00 -8.42
CA SER A 200 7.44 9.31 -8.11
C SER A 200 6.81 8.21 -7.25
N LEU A 201 5.80 8.57 -6.47
CA LEU A 201 4.96 7.58 -5.79
C LEU A 201 4.22 6.67 -6.78
N ASP A 202 3.90 7.18 -7.98
CA ASP A 202 3.27 6.40 -9.06
C ASP A 202 4.13 5.22 -9.50
N LEU A 203 5.45 5.34 -9.47
CA LEU A 203 6.35 4.23 -9.77
C LEU A 203 6.19 3.08 -8.76
N ILE A 204 6.01 3.39 -7.49
CA ILE A 204 5.77 2.38 -6.44
C ILE A 204 4.47 1.62 -6.73
N LYS A 205 3.42 2.35 -7.11
CA LYS A 205 2.14 1.75 -7.52
C LYS A 205 2.27 0.90 -8.77
N THR A 206 2.94 1.40 -9.80
CA THR A 206 3.16 0.71 -11.09
C THR A 206 3.94 -0.59 -10.93
N LEU A 207 4.91 -0.61 -10.02
CA LEU A 207 5.72 -1.80 -9.71
C LEU A 207 5.04 -2.72 -8.70
N GLU A 208 3.79 -2.41 -8.30
CA GLU A 208 3.03 -3.19 -7.32
C GLU A 208 3.78 -3.38 -5.99
N LEU A 209 4.55 -2.39 -5.59
CA LEU A 209 5.19 -2.34 -4.29
C LEU A 209 4.19 -1.78 -3.26
N GLY A 210 4.13 -2.38 -2.11
CA GLY A 210 3.14 -2.01 -1.10
C GLY A 210 1.88 -2.85 -1.16
N GLU A 211 0.99 -2.60 -0.22
CA GLU A 211 -0.21 -3.39 -0.02
C GLU A 211 -1.45 -2.50 0.01
N TRP A 212 -2.51 -2.96 -0.64
CA TRP A 212 -3.81 -2.31 -0.59
C TRP A 212 -4.59 -2.73 0.65
N HIS A 213 -5.00 -1.75 1.43
CA HIS A 213 -5.85 -1.95 2.61
C HIS A 213 -7.18 -1.24 2.42
N GLN A 214 -8.26 -1.92 2.75
CA GLN A 214 -9.58 -1.32 2.75
C GLN A 214 -9.75 -0.49 4.03
N GLY A 215 -10.15 0.76 3.85
CA GLY A 215 -10.59 1.68 4.91
C GLY A 215 -12.10 1.73 5.03
N ASP A 216 -12.61 2.85 5.51
CA ASP A 216 -14.03 3.07 5.71
C ASP A 216 -14.79 3.15 4.39
N THR A 217 -16.04 2.68 4.40
CA THR A 217 -16.98 2.88 3.30
C THR A 217 -17.43 4.33 3.27
N GLN A 218 -17.36 4.96 2.11
CA GLN A 218 -17.92 6.29 1.86
C GLN A 218 -19.11 6.17 0.90
N TYR A 219 -20.01 7.14 0.96
CA TYR A 219 -21.18 7.17 0.11
C TYR A 219 -21.11 8.39 -0.82
N GLU A 220 -21.20 8.16 -2.10
CA GLU A 220 -21.29 9.18 -3.12
C GLU A 220 -22.59 8.99 -3.90
N ASP A 221 -23.51 9.97 -3.85
CA ASP A 221 -24.85 9.87 -4.43
C ASP A 221 -25.60 8.57 -4.04
N ASP A 222 -25.59 8.25 -2.73
CA ASP A 222 -26.15 7.04 -2.15
C ASP A 222 -25.49 5.71 -2.60
N THR A 223 -24.40 5.79 -3.36
CA THR A 223 -23.61 4.63 -3.77
C THR A 223 -22.49 4.38 -2.77
N PRO A 224 -22.39 3.21 -2.15
CA PRO A 224 -21.28 2.89 -1.27
C PRO A 224 -20.00 2.64 -2.06
N LEU A 225 -18.92 3.33 -1.68
CA LEU A 225 -17.60 3.19 -2.23
C LEU A 225 -16.63 2.69 -1.16
N ALA A 226 -15.84 1.68 -1.47
CA ALA A 226 -14.72 1.30 -0.63
C ALA A 226 -13.59 2.32 -0.77
N THR A 227 -13.11 2.84 0.35
CA THR A 227 -11.87 3.60 0.39
C THR A 227 -10.72 2.61 0.46
N MET A 228 -9.86 2.62 -0.57
CA MET A 228 -8.69 1.75 -0.65
C MET A 228 -7.44 2.58 -0.44
N HIS A 229 -6.58 2.13 0.47
CA HIS A 229 -5.30 2.77 0.80
C HIS A 229 -4.15 1.90 0.33
N LEU A 230 -3.32 2.41 -0.56
CA LEU A 230 -2.03 1.77 -0.86
C LEU A 230 -1.02 2.19 0.20
N VAL A 231 -0.55 1.22 0.97
CA VAL A 231 0.41 1.43 2.05
C VAL A 231 1.76 0.86 1.65
N TYR A 232 2.79 1.70 1.71
CA TYR A 232 4.18 1.31 1.52
C TYR A 232 5.03 1.79 2.68
N ALA A 233 5.84 0.90 3.24
CA ALA A 233 6.71 1.21 4.40
C ALA A 233 5.95 1.86 5.58
N GLY A 234 4.71 1.46 5.81
CA GLY A 234 3.85 1.99 6.88
C GLY A 234 3.28 3.39 6.62
N ARG A 235 3.38 3.90 5.39
CA ARG A 235 2.78 5.16 4.96
C ARG A 235 1.73 4.90 3.89
N THR A 236 0.57 5.54 4.01
CA THR A 236 -0.42 5.59 2.93
C THR A 236 0.09 6.52 1.83
N ILE A 237 0.34 5.98 0.65
CA ILE A 237 0.88 6.74 -0.49
C ILE A 237 -0.20 7.10 -1.52
N PHE A 238 -1.26 6.30 -1.64
CA PHE A 238 -2.43 6.58 -2.45
C PHE A 238 -3.71 6.22 -1.71
N THR A 239 -4.76 6.96 -2.02
CA THR A 239 -6.13 6.63 -1.60
C THR A 239 -7.01 6.67 -2.84
N GLU A 240 -7.74 5.58 -3.07
CA GLU A 240 -8.68 5.44 -4.18
C GLU A 240 -10.04 5.01 -3.68
N HIS A 241 -11.08 5.37 -4.42
CA HIS A 241 -12.45 4.94 -4.15
C HIS A 241 -12.86 3.96 -5.25
N GLN A 242 -13.35 2.80 -4.82
CA GLN A 242 -13.79 1.74 -5.72
C GLN A 242 -15.23 1.36 -5.40
N ALA A 243 -16.01 1.03 -6.43
CA ALA A 243 -17.31 0.42 -6.22
C ALA A 243 -17.15 -0.88 -5.42
N LEU A 244 -18.01 -1.05 -4.42
CA LEU A 244 -18.03 -2.27 -3.62
C LEU A 244 -18.53 -3.44 -4.46
N GLN A 245 -17.85 -4.58 -4.38
CA GLN A 245 -18.22 -5.83 -5.06
C GLN A 245 -18.03 -7.03 -4.12
N GLY A 246 -18.78 -8.11 -4.39
CA GLY A 246 -18.68 -9.34 -3.63
C GLY A 246 -19.14 -9.23 -2.18
N GLU A 247 -18.49 -9.95 -1.29
CA GLU A 247 -18.87 -10.04 0.14
C GLU A 247 -18.83 -8.68 0.84
N VAL A 248 -17.92 -7.79 0.46
CA VAL A 248 -17.82 -6.45 1.04
C VAL A 248 -19.01 -5.59 0.63
N ALA A 249 -19.47 -5.72 -0.61
CA ALA A 249 -20.70 -5.06 -1.07
C ALA A 249 -21.91 -5.54 -0.28
N ILE A 250 -22.03 -6.83 -0.05
CA ILE A 250 -23.14 -7.42 0.72
C ILE A 250 -23.20 -6.83 2.12
N GLN A 251 -22.08 -6.71 2.82
CA GLN A 251 -22.05 -6.11 4.16
C GLN A 251 -22.49 -4.64 4.14
N SER A 252 -21.99 -3.86 3.21
CA SER A 252 -22.36 -2.45 3.07
C SER A 252 -23.82 -2.27 2.69
N ILE A 253 -24.35 -3.12 1.82
CA ILE A 253 -25.78 -3.12 1.45
C ILE A 253 -26.63 -3.47 2.68
N ALA A 254 -26.22 -4.46 3.48
CA ALA A 254 -26.90 -4.82 4.71
C ALA A 254 -26.93 -3.65 5.70
N ASP A 255 -25.83 -2.92 5.84
CA ASP A 255 -25.74 -1.74 6.69
C ASP A 255 -26.65 -0.60 6.18
N MET A 256 -26.73 -0.39 4.86
CA MET A 256 -27.65 0.60 4.26
C MET A 256 -29.11 0.23 4.47
N ILE A 257 -29.47 -1.06 4.37
CA ILE A 257 -30.81 -1.55 4.66
C ILE A 257 -31.15 -1.37 6.15
N GLU A 258 -30.20 -1.65 7.03
CA GLU A 258 -30.36 -1.48 8.47
C GLU A 258 -30.56 -0.02 8.87
N GLN A 259 -29.90 0.90 8.17
CA GLN A 259 -30.06 2.36 8.33
C GLN A 259 -31.27 2.93 7.59
N GLU A 260 -32.08 2.09 6.97
CA GLU A 260 -33.28 2.47 6.19
C GLU A 260 -32.98 3.37 4.96
N MET A 261 -31.75 3.37 4.48
CA MET A 261 -31.38 4.03 3.22
C MET A 261 -31.87 3.24 2.00
N LEU A 262 -31.94 1.92 2.12
CA LEU A 262 -32.53 1.00 1.16
C LEU A 262 -33.67 0.23 1.82
N LEU A 263 -34.70 -0.11 1.04
CA LEU A 263 -35.87 -0.85 1.49
C LEU A 263 -36.50 -0.27 2.80
N PRO A 264 -36.99 0.98 2.79
CA PRO A 264 -37.53 1.62 4.00
C PRO A 264 -38.64 0.77 4.68
N GLY A 265 -38.60 0.67 6.01
CA GLY A 265 -39.52 -0.13 6.80
C GLY A 265 -39.22 -1.63 6.86
N PHE A 266 -38.30 -2.12 6.03
CA PHE A 266 -37.94 -3.54 6.01
C PHE A 266 -37.20 -3.98 7.29
N ALA A 267 -36.14 -3.27 7.64
CA ALA A 267 -35.29 -3.64 8.77
C ALA A 267 -36.07 -3.70 10.11
N PRO A 268 -36.88 -2.70 10.49
CA PRO A 268 -37.68 -2.75 11.72
C PRO A 268 -38.62 -3.95 11.77
N LEU A 269 -39.28 -4.25 10.64
CA LEU A 269 -40.22 -5.38 10.57
C LEU A 269 -39.50 -6.73 10.75
N ARG A 270 -38.38 -6.94 10.04
CA ARG A 270 -37.61 -8.19 10.15
C ARG A 270 -36.96 -8.38 11.51
N LYS A 271 -36.42 -7.32 12.09
CA LYS A 271 -35.90 -7.33 13.48
C LYS A 271 -37.00 -7.76 14.48
N GLN A 272 -38.21 -7.24 14.34
CA GLN A 272 -39.33 -7.62 15.15
C GLN A 272 -39.71 -9.10 14.98
N GLN A 273 -39.75 -9.59 13.74
CA GLN A 273 -40.03 -11.00 13.46
C GLN A 273 -38.96 -11.95 14.04
N ILE A 274 -37.71 -11.57 13.97
CA ILE A 274 -36.60 -12.34 14.57
C ILE A 274 -36.72 -12.39 16.09
N GLN A 275 -37.03 -11.26 16.73
CA GLN A 275 -37.23 -11.22 18.18
C GLN A 275 -38.43 -12.07 18.63
N HIS A 276 -39.57 -11.98 17.94
CA HIS A 276 -40.72 -12.82 18.21
C HIS A 276 -40.42 -14.31 18.00
N TRP A 277 -39.64 -14.65 16.98
CA TRP A 277 -39.21 -16.04 16.75
C TRP A 277 -38.39 -16.60 17.91
N LYS A 278 -37.50 -15.82 18.47
CA LYS A 278 -36.72 -16.19 19.67
C LYS A 278 -37.60 -16.42 20.87
N ILE A 279 -38.59 -15.54 21.10
CA ILE A 279 -39.57 -15.70 22.21
C ILE A 279 -40.40 -16.94 21.98
N TYR A 280 -40.93 -17.15 20.78
CA TYR A 280 -41.75 -18.29 20.39
C TYR A 280 -41.05 -19.63 20.66
N ASN A 281 -39.81 -19.76 20.28
CA ASN A 281 -38.98 -20.93 20.55
C ASN A 281 -38.71 -21.09 22.07
N SER A 282 -38.40 -20.00 22.75
CA SER A 282 -38.14 -20.02 24.20
C SER A 282 -39.35 -20.44 25.02
N LEU A 283 -40.55 -20.19 24.51
CA LEU A 283 -41.81 -20.65 25.11
C LEU A 283 -42.14 -22.11 24.77
N GLY A 284 -41.35 -22.76 23.91
CA GLY A 284 -41.58 -24.14 23.50
C GLY A 284 -42.80 -24.33 22.58
N LEU A 285 -43.21 -23.28 21.89
CA LEU A 285 -44.37 -23.31 20.97
C LEU A 285 -44.02 -23.87 19.60
N ASN A 286 -42.72 -23.87 19.26
CA ASN A 286 -42.24 -24.47 18.02
C ASN A 286 -42.28 -25.99 18.09
N THR A 287 -42.90 -26.64 17.11
CA THR A 287 -42.97 -28.10 16.98
C THR A 287 -41.70 -28.72 16.36
N GLU A 288 -40.89 -27.90 15.72
CA GLU A 288 -39.60 -28.32 15.12
C GLU A 288 -38.46 -28.07 16.09
N LEU A 289 -37.48 -28.96 16.07
CA LEU A 289 -36.26 -28.80 16.85
C LEU A 289 -35.34 -27.77 16.18
N VAL A 290 -35.19 -26.62 16.85
CA VAL A 290 -34.22 -25.60 16.45
C VAL A 290 -32.99 -25.69 17.36
N ASP A 291 -31.82 -25.67 16.79
CA ASP A 291 -30.56 -25.63 17.56
C ASP A 291 -30.53 -24.33 18.39
N LYS A 292 -30.41 -24.50 19.70
CA LYS A 292 -30.39 -23.36 20.63
C LYS A 292 -29.24 -22.39 20.36
N LYS A 293 -28.07 -22.94 19.95
CA LYS A 293 -26.91 -22.11 19.63
C LYS A 293 -27.16 -21.26 18.38
N ALA A 294 -27.70 -21.86 17.32
CA ALA A 294 -28.10 -21.14 16.12
C ALA A 294 -29.13 -20.05 16.39
N LEU A 295 -30.10 -20.33 17.30
CA LEU A 295 -31.11 -19.37 17.70
C LEU A 295 -30.52 -18.19 18.52
N ASP A 296 -29.56 -18.47 19.39
CA ASP A 296 -28.87 -17.43 20.19
C ASP A 296 -28.00 -16.53 19.33
N GLU A 297 -27.35 -17.11 18.33
CA GLU A 297 -26.48 -16.39 17.37
C GLU A 297 -27.28 -15.66 16.27
N LEU A 298 -28.52 -16.00 16.06
CA LEU A 298 -29.37 -15.36 15.06
C LEU A 298 -29.53 -13.86 15.33
N CYS A 299 -29.14 -13.04 14.44
CA CYS A 299 -29.37 -11.60 14.44
C CYS A 299 -29.76 -11.11 13.05
N PHE A 300 -30.34 -9.92 12.98
CA PHE A 300 -30.80 -9.33 11.71
C PHE A 300 -29.66 -9.19 10.69
N SER A 301 -28.50 -8.67 11.10
CA SER A 301 -27.37 -8.43 10.21
C SER A 301 -26.84 -9.73 9.59
N THR A 302 -26.61 -10.76 10.41
CA THR A 302 -26.15 -12.08 9.93
C THR A 302 -27.18 -12.74 9.01
N TRP A 303 -28.43 -12.74 9.40
CA TRP A 303 -29.53 -13.28 8.59
C TRP A 303 -29.61 -12.54 7.23
N LEU A 304 -29.56 -11.21 7.24
CA LEU A 304 -29.68 -10.40 6.02
C LEU A 304 -28.50 -10.64 5.07
N THR A 305 -27.28 -10.68 5.58
CA THR A 305 -26.10 -10.95 4.73
C THR A 305 -26.17 -12.34 4.09
N GLU A 306 -26.64 -13.35 4.81
CA GLU A 306 -26.87 -14.69 4.26
C GLU A 306 -27.96 -14.70 3.17
N GLN A 307 -29.07 -13.96 3.37
CA GLN A 307 -30.12 -13.84 2.37
C GLN A 307 -29.63 -13.13 1.11
N LEU A 308 -28.93 -12.02 1.24
CA LEU A 308 -28.37 -11.26 0.12
C LEU A 308 -27.37 -12.12 -0.68
N ALA A 309 -26.52 -12.86 0.00
CA ALA A 309 -25.59 -13.79 -0.63
C ALA A 309 -26.32 -14.93 -1.39
N THR A 310 -27.37 -15.47 -0.80
CA THR A 310 -28.19 -16.53 -1.41
C THR A 310 -28.90 -16.05 -2.69
N LEU A 311 -29.33 -14.79 -2.70
CA LEU A 311 -29.97 -14.16 -3.86
C LEU A 311 -28.96 -13.73 -4.92
N GLY A 312 -27.66 -13.87 -4.67
CA GLY A 312 -26.61 -13.49 -5.61
C GLY A 312 -26.44 -11.98 -5.80
N VAL A 313 -26.75 -11.21 -4.75
CA VAL A 313 -26.52 -9.76 -4.74
C VAL A 313 -25.02 -9.49 -4.74
N GLU A 314 -24.54 -8.72 -5.71
CA GLU A 314 -23.12 -8.37 -5.87
C GLU A 314 -22.90 -6.84 -5.79
N SER A 315 -23.93 -6.05 -6.03
CA SER A 315 -23.89 -4.59 -6.04
C SER A 315 -25.18 -3.95 -5.51
N VAL A 316 -25.13 -2.64 -5.25
CA VAL A 316 -26.33 -1.87 -4.82
C VAL A 316 -27.42 -1.89 -5.89
N ASP A 317 -27.04 -1.85 -7.15
CA ASP A 317 -27.99 -1.85 -8.28
C ASP A 317 -28.86 -3.12 -8.30
N ASP A 318 -28.35 -4.23 -7.79
CA ASP A 318 -29.10 -5.48 -7.68
C ASP A 318 -30.27 -5.37 -6.73
N ILE A 319 -30.20 -4.50 -5.70
CA ILE A 319 -31.26 -4.29 -4.71
C ILE A 319 -32.50 -3.60 -5.32
N GLU A 320 -32.34 -2.83 -6.38
CA GLU A 320 -33.48 -2.21 -7.08
C GLU A 320 -34.41 -3.25 -7.70
N LEU A 321 -33.90 -4.48 -7.88
CA LEU A 321 -34.67 -5.59 -8.44
C LEU A 321 -35.48 -6.35 -7.38
N PHE A 322 -35.27 -6.08 -6.10
CA PHE A 322 -35.89 -6.80 -4.99
C PHE A 322 -36.89 -5.92 -4.24
N GLU A 323 -37.98 -6.57 -3.81
CA GLU A 323 -38.94 -6.00 -2.88
C GLU A 323 -38.80 -6.67 -1.50
N ALA A 324 -39.45 -6.11 -0.48
CA ALA A 324 -39.43 -6.68 0.88
C ALA A 324 -39.88 -8.15 0.93
N ASP A 325 -40.83 -8.53 0.05
CA ASP A 325 -41.37 -9.87 -0.02
C ASP A 325 -40.43 -10.92 -0.62
N ASP A 326 -39.40 -10.48 -1.33
CA ASP A 326 -38.33 -11.36 -1.88
C ASP A 326 -37.34 -11.82 -0.80
N LEU A 327 -37.38 -11.17 0.36
CA LEU A 327 -36.54 -11.45 1.54
C LEU A 327 -37.42 -11.84 2.75
N PRO A 328 -38.17 -12.94 2.69
CA PRO A 328 -39.04 -13.35 3.80
C PRO A 328 -38.21 -13.90 4.96
N PHE A 329 -38.62 -13.62 6.17
CA PHE A 329 -38.11 -14.31 7.35
C PHE A 329 -39.01 -15.51 7.69
N GLU A 330 -38.44 -16.71 7.59
CA GLU A 330 -39.12 -17.96 7.93
C GLU A 330 -39.06 -18.18 9.45
N GLY A 331 -40.05 -17.67 10.13
CA GLY A 331 -40.20 -17.78 11.59
C GLY A 331 -41.57 -18.32 12.00
N ILE A 332 -42.28 -17.56 12.83
CA ILE A 332 -43.63 -17.93 13.27
C ILE A 332 -44.56 -18.01 12.04
N PRO A 333 -45.38 -19.06 11.91
CA PRO A 333 -46.34 -19.16 10.82
C PRO A 333 -47.22 -17.91 10.67
N GLU A 334 -47.42 -17.47 9.43
CA GLU A 334 -48.06 -16.19 9.12
C GLU A 334 -49.45 -16.07 9.77
N TRP A 335 -50.21 -17.17 9.82
CA TRP A 335 -51.55 -17.20 10.43
C TRP A 335 -51.53 -17.06 11.96
N GLU A 336 -50.40 -17.33 12.62
CA GLU A 336 -50.23 -17.20 14.08
C GLU A 336 -49.54 -15.91 14.50
N TYR A 337 -48.80 -15.29 13.57
CA TYR A 337 -47.88 -14.22 13.89
C TYR A 337 -48.56 -13.00 14.51
N ASN A 338 -49.67 -12.55 13.94
CA ASN A 338 -50.35 -11.34 14.43
C ASN A 338 -50.88 -11.52 15.85
N ASP A 339 -51.53 -12.66 16.12
CA ASP A 339 -52.05 -12.98 17.46
C ASP A 339 -50.89 -13.11 18.47
N PHE A 340 -49.78 -13.71 18.06
CA PHE A 340 -48.61 -13.84 18.90
C PHE A 340 -47.97 -12.47 19.20
N ALA A 341 -47.84 -11.61 18.19
CA ALA A 341 -47.26 -10.28 18.34
C ALA A 341 -48.10 -9.37 19.24
N GLU A 342 -49.45 -9.51 19.22
CA GLU A 342 -50.36 -8.82 20.13
C GLU A 342 -50.20 -9.35 21.55
N GLN A 343 -50.02 -10.64 21.74
CA GLN A 343 -49.85 -11.25 23.05
C GLN A 343 -48.50 -10.95 23.69
N TYR A 344 -47.45 -10.81 22.85
CA TYR A 344 -46.07 -10.53 23.26
C TYR A 344 -45.52 -9.26 22.60
N PRO A 345 -46.08 -8.08 22.93
CA PRO A 345 -45.64 -6.83 22.31
C PRO A 345 -44.17 -6.49 22.68
N LEU A 346 -43.39 -6.11 21.72
CA LEU A 346 -42.00 -5.65 21.93
C LEU A 346 -41.92 -4.16 22.29
N LYS A 347 -43.00 -3.43 22.06
CA LYS A 347 -43.12 -2.00 22.41
C LYS A 347 -44.49 -1.73 23.03
N LEU A 348 -44.51 -0.93 24.08
CA LEU A 348 -45.72 -0.42 24.69
C LEU A 348 -45.76 1.10 24.51
N VAL A 349 -46.90 1.59 24.05
CA VAL A 349 -47.15 3.02 23.95
C VAL A 349 -48.12 3.41 25.05
N LEU A 350 -47.64 4.14 26.05
CA LEU A 350 -48.42 4.66 27.15
C LEU A 350 -48.44 6.19 27.09
N ALA A 351 -49.53 6.74 26.58
CA ALA A 351 -49.66 8.17 26.30
C ALA A 351 -48.54 8.68 25.36
N GLU A 352 -47.61 9.46 25.88
CA GLU A 352 -46.46 10.00 25.11
C GLU A 352 -45.18 9.16 25.25
N LEU A 353 -45.21 8.13 26.10
CA LEU A 353 -44.04 7.27 26.34
C LEU A 353 -44.08 6.05 25.44
N LYS A 354 -42.95 5.82 24.76
CA LYS A 354 -42.69 4.59 24.01
C LYS A 354 -41.69 3.77 24.82
N LEU A 355 -42.12 2.62 25.31
CA LEU A 355 -41.33 1.74 26.17
C LEU A 355 -41.01 0.47 25.42
N GLU A 356 -39.77 -0.01 25.56
CA GLU A 356 -39.36 -1.31 25.03
C GLU A 356 -39.65 -2.43 26.02
N VAL A 357 -39.99 -3.60 25.50
CA VAL A 357 -40.35 -4.76 26.32
C VAL A 357 -39.39 -5.90 26.04
N GLU A 358 -38.66 -6.33 27.07
CA GLU A 358 -37.73 -7.46 27.00
C GLU A 358 -38.29 -8.65 27.78
N TYR A 359 -38.31 -9.84 27.16
CA TYR A 359 -38.84 -11.08 27.74
C TYR A 359 -37.69 -12.02 28.16
N PHE A 360 -37.62 -12.33 29.43
CA PHE A 360 -36.70 -13.32 30.00
C PHE A 360 -37.49 -14.60 30.36
N VAL A 361 -37.83 -15.40 29.35
CA VAL A 361 -38.73 -16.55 29.47
C VAL A 361 -38.27 -17.55 30.54
N SER A 362 -36.96 -17.85 30.58
CA SER A 362 -36.37 -18.79 31.55
C SER A 362 -36.54 -18.33 32.99
N ARG A 363 -36.62 -17.01 33.22
CA ARG A 363 -36.77 -16.38 34.55
C ARG A 363 -38.22 -15.98 34.83
N LYS A 364 -39.14 -16.17 33.88
CA LYS A 364 -40.54 -15.69 33.92
C LYS A 364 -40.62 -14.20 34.27
N LEU A 365 -39.75 -13.41 33.67
CA LEU A 365 -39.62 -11.98 33.96
C LEU A 365 -39.78 -11.18 32.67
N VAL A 366 -40.41 -10.03 32.78
CA VAL A 366 -40.57 -9.05 31.71
C VAL A 366 -40.00 -7.73 32.22
N HIS A 367 -39.08 -7.14 31.49
CA HIS A 367 -38.60 -5.79 31.71
C HIS A 367 -39.29 -4.82 30.75
N VAL A 368 -39.71 -3.70 31.26
CA VAL A 368 -40.22 -2.57 30.47
C VAL A 368 -39.31 -1.40 30.74
N ILE A 369 -38.68 -0.91 29.69
CA ILE A 369 -37.61 0.11 29.72
C ILE A 369 -38.05 1.36 28.99
#